data_c71c13b8838202a13d94dce5bb1d061f
#
_entry.id   c71c13b8838202a13d94dce5bb1d061f
#
_cell.length_a   1.000
_cell.length_b   1.000
_cell.length_c   1.000
_cell.angle_alpha   90.00
_cell.angle_beta   90.00
_cell.angle_gamma   90.00
#
_symmetry.space_group_name_H-M   'P 1'
#
loop_
_entity.id
_entity.type
_entity.pdbx_description
1 polymer ?
#
loop_
_entity_poly.entity_id
_entity_poly.type
_entity_poly.pdbx_seq_one_letter_code
_entity_poly.pdbx_strand_id
1 'polypeptide(L)'
;EVDDESASFVVVASIGLQGIRLAKPTLGEAFVVTGVGLIGVLTVQLLRAQGCRVLAIDFDESKLELARQFGADICNPGKGEDPVAAGLAFSRGRGVDGVIITASTKSSDPVTQAARMSRKCGRIILVGVTGLELNRADFYEKELTFQVSCSYGPGRYDPFYEEKGQDYPVGFVRWTEQ
;
A
#
# COMPACT_ATOMS: atom_id res chain seq x y z
N GLU A 1 25.47 -3.81 11.62
CA GLU A 1 24.61 -4.41 12.67
C GLU A 1 23.31 -3.62 12.73
N VAL A 2 22.19 -4.31 12.91
CA VAL A 2 20.85 -3.72 13.13
C VAL A 2 20.59 -3.79 14.62
N ASP A 3 20.15 -2.69 15.24
CA ASP A 3 19.77 -2.68 16.65
C ASP A 3 18.41 -3.37 16.88
N ASP A 4 18.13 -3.77 18.13
CA ASP A 4 16.91 -4.49 18.49
C ASP A 4 15.63 -3.67 18.23
N GLU A 5 15.71 -2.35 18.39
CA GLU A 5 14.58 -1.45 18.11
C GLU A 5 14.23 -1.47 16.62
N SER A 6 15.21 -1.31 15.75
CA SER A 6 15.02 -1.42 14.30
C SER A 6 14.57 -2.81 13.87
N ALA A 7 15.14 -3.86 14.47
CA ALA A 7 14.75 -5.25 14.18
C ALA A 7 13.29 -5.55 14.54
N SER A 8 12.74 -4.88 15.56
CA SER A 8 11.33 -5.07 15.96
C SER A 8 10.31 -4.73 14.88
N PHE A 9 10.68 -3.91 13.88
CA PHE A 9 9.81 -3.52 12.78
C PHE A 9 9.80 -4.52 11.60
N VAL A 10 10.71 -5.47 11.55
CA VAL A 10 10.90 -6.35 10.38
C VAL A 10 9.64 -7.08 9.99
N VAL A 11 8.96 -7.74 10.93
CA VAL A 11 7.72 -8.49 10.65
C VAL A 11 6.62 -7.56 10.16
N VAL A 12 6.43 -6.41 10.81
CA VAL A 12 5.37 -5.45 10.43
C VAL A 12 5.68 -4.80 9.08
N ALA A 13 6.94 -4.48 8.82
CA ALA A 13 7.38 -3.95 7.52
C ALA A 13 7.18 -4.97 6.38
N SER A 14 7.38 -6.26 6.67
CA SER A 14 7.17 -7.34 5.70
C SER A 14 5.73 -7.43 5.20
N ILE A 15 4.75 -7.03 6.03
CA ILE A 15 3.34 -6.95 5.60
C ILE A 15 3.16 -5.88 4.52
N GLY A 16 3.72 -4.69 4.72
CA GLY A 16 3.73 -3.62 3.72
C GLY A 16 4.52 -4.02 2.47
N LEU A 17 5.68 -4.65 2.65
CA LEU A 17 6.53 -5.14 1.56
C LEU A 17 5.81 -6.18 0.69
N GLN A 18 5.00 -7.07 1.29
CA GLN A 18 4.20 -8.02 0.52
C GLN A 18 3.17 -7.30 -0.36
N GLY A 19 2.49 -6.29 0.17
CA GLY A 19 1.61 -5.45 -0.63
C GLY A 19 2.33 -4.80 -1.82
N ILE A 20 3.53 -4.29 -1.59
CA ILE A 20 4.38 -3.71 -2.64
C ILE A 20 4.79 -4.76 -3.68
N ARG A 21 5.17 -5.97 -3.27
CA ARG A 21 5.51 -7.08 -4.19
C ARG A 21 4.34 -7.42 -5.12
N LEU A 22 3.12 -7.46 -4.59
CA LEU A 22 1.92 -7.70 -5.39
C LEU A 22 1.64 -6.55 -6.36
N ALA A 23 1.89 -5.32 -5.94
CA ALA A 23 1.72 -4.14 -6.78
C ALA A 23 2.78 -4.01 -7.90
N LYS A 24 3.94 -4.66 -7.75
CA LYS A 24 5.05 -4.64 -8.72
C LYS A 24 5.39 -3.23 -9.22
N PRO A 25 5.74 -2.28 -8.32
CA PRO A 25 6.04 -0.92 -8.73
C PRO A 25 7.29 -0.83 -9.59
N THR A 26 7.30 0.15 -10.48
CA THR A 26 8.49 0.53 -11.25
C THR A 26 8.95 1.94 -10.88
N LEU A 27 10.20 2.27 -11.21
CA LEU A 27 10.81 3.56 -10.91
C LEU A 27 9.96 4.72 -11.44
N GLY A 28 9.69 5.71 -10.57
CA GLY A 28 8.97 6.93 -10.91
C GLY A 28 7.45 6.83 -10.93
N GLU A 29 6.88 5.66 -10.70
CA GLU A 29 5.44 5.49 -10.59
C GLU A 29 4.85 6.29 -9.41
N ALA A 30 3.59 6.71 -9.57
CA ALA A 30 2.80 7.44 -8.58
C ALA A 30 1.91 6.47 -7.80
N PHE A 31 2.22 6.27 -6.52
CA PHE A 31 1.46 5.42 -5.62
C PHE A 31 0.70 6.22 -4.57
N VAL A 32 -0.46 5.72 -4.18
CA VAL A 32 -1.20 6.21 -3.00
C VAL A 32 -1.14 5.15 -1.90
N VAL A 33 -0.93 5.59 -0.67
CA VAL A 33 -1.10 4.76 0.53
C VAL A 33 -2.27 5.32 1.34
N THR A 34 -3.36 4.55 1.44
CA THR A 34 -4.55 4.93 2.20
C THR A 34 -4.54 4.28 3.58
N GLY A 35 -4.52 5.12 4.63
CA GLY A 35 -4.31 4.70 6.01
C GLY A 35 -2.82 4.64 6.35
N VAL A 36 -2.28 5.70 7.00
CA VAL A 36 -0.85 5.76 7.36
C VAL A 36 -0.63 5.51 8.86
N GLY A 37 -1.26 4.45 9.39
CA GLY A 37 -0.85 3.82 10.64
C GLY A 37 0.52 3.17 10.50
N LEU A 38 0.91 2.33 11.46
CA LEU A 38 2.25 1.70 11.49
C LEU A 38 2.63 1.03 10.16
N ILE A 39 1.79 0.13 9.65
CA ILE A 39 2.04 -0.55 8.36
C ILE A 39 2.10 0.45 7.20
N GLY A 40 1.19 1.44 7.19
CA GLY A 40 1.12 2.44 6.12
C GLY A 40 2.36 3.31 6.05
N VAL A 41 2.87 3.81 7.19
CA VAL A 41 4.09 4.63 7.24
C VAL A 41 5.32 3.82 6.79
N LEU A 42 5.43 2.56 7.18
CA LEU A 42 6.50 1.68 6.68
C LEU A 42 6.36 1.42 5.17
N THR A 43 5.13 1.25 4.67
CA THR A 43 4.86 1.12 3.23
C THR A 43 5.27 2.38 2.45
N VAL A 44 5.01 3.58 2.98
CA VAL A 44 5.48 4.85 2.41
C VAL A 44 6.99 4.85 2.25
N GLN A 45 7.73 4.51 3.31
CA GLN A 45 9.19 4.47 3.28
C GLN A 45 9.73 3.48 2.24
N LEU A 46 9.18 2.28 2.19
CA LEU A 46 9.59 1.24 1.23
C LEU A 46 9.31 1.66 -0.22
N LEU A 47 8.15 2.25 -0.52
CA LEU A 47 7.84 2.79 -1.86
C LEU A 47 8.78 3.93 -2.25
N ARG A 48 9.08 4.83 -1.31
CA ARG A 48 10.05 5.92 -1.53
C ARG A 48 11.45 5.36 -1.81
N ALA A 49 11.89 4.37 -1.06
CA ALA A 49 13.18 3.70 -1.29
C ALA A 49 13.26 3.01 -2.67
N GLN A 50 12.13 2.55 -3.21
CA GLN A 50 12.04 2.01 -4.57
C GLN A 50 11.97 3.09 -5.67
N GLY A 51 12.03 4.36 -5.30
CA GLY A 51 11.98 5.47 -6.26
C GLY A 51 10.58 5.83 -6.75
N CYS A 52 9.52 5.38 -6.06
CA CYS A 52 8.16 5.81 -6.34
C CYS A 52 7.88 7.20 -5.75
N ARG A 53 6.96 7.92 -6.35
CA ARG A 53 6.30 9.07 -5.75
C ARG A 53 5.15 8.55 -4.89
N VAL A 54 4.94 9.12 -3.70
CA VAL A 54 3.91 8.62 -2.78
C VAL A 54 3.02 9.76 -2.29
N LEU A 55 1.70 9.54 -2.35
CA LEU A 55 0.68 10.34 -1.68
C LEU A 55 0.09 9.54 -0.53
N ALA A 56 0.15 10.05 0.68
CA ALA A 56 -0.40 9.47 1.89
C ALA A 56 -1.77 10.06 2.20
N ILE A 57 -2.77 9.22 2.50
CA ILE A 57 -4.13 9.64 2.83
C ILE A 57 -4.50 9.07 4.20
N ASP A 58 -4.85 9.94 5.15
CA ASP A 58 -5.35 9.57 6.48
C ASP A 58 -6.20 10.72 7.04
N PHE A 59 -7.02 10.44 8.05
CA PHE A 59 -7.78 11.46 8.80
C PHE A 59 -6.97 12.09 9.93
N ASP A 60 -5.90 11.44 10.37
CA ASP A 60 -5.04 11.84 11.48
C ASP A 60 -3.85 12.66 10.98
N GLU A 61 -3.85 13.93 11.34
CA GLU A 61 -2.80 14.89 10.94
C GLU A 61 -1.40 14.49 11.44
N SER A 62 -1.33 13.91 12.64
CA SER A 62 -0.03 13.53 13.20
C SER A 62 0.64 12.41 12.41
N LYS A 63 -0.16 11.47 11.92
CA LYS A 63 0.31 10.38 11.05
C LYS A 63 0.71 10.90 9.66
N LEU A 64 -0.07 11.84 9.12
CA LEU A 64 0.24 12.47 7.84
C LEU A 64 1.53 13.28 7.92
N GLU A 65 1.76 14.01 9.01
CA GLU A 65 3.00 14.74 9.20
C GLU A 65 4.21 13.81 9.27
N LEU A 66 4.07 12.66 9.94
CA LEU A 66 5.11 11.63 9.93
C LEU A 66 5.35 11.08 8.52
N ALA A 67 4.30 10.81 7.74
CA ALA A 67 4.43 10.37 6.36
C ALA A 67 5.12 11.43 5.47
N ARG A 68 4.84 12.72 5.72
CA ARG A 68 5.50 13.84 5.05
C ARG A 68 7.01 13.87 5.33
N GLN A 69 7.43 13.63 6.58
CA GLN A 69 8.85 13.55 6.94
C GLN A 69 9.58 12.45 6.17
N PHE A 70 8.88 11.37 5.82
CA PHE A 70 9.41 10.31 4.95
C PHE A 70 9.24 10.58 3.45
N GLY A 71 8.88 11.82 3.08
CA GLY A 71 8.88 12.28 1.69
C GLY A 71 7.60 11.98 0.90
N ALA A 72 6.48 11.70 1.57
CA ALA A 72 5.18 11.63 0.92
C ALA A 72 4.53 13.02 0.79
N ASP A 73 3.77 13.23 -0.28
CA ASP A 73 2.71 14.23 -0.30
C ASP A 73 1.55 13.73 0.59
N ILE A 74 0.69 14.62 1.07
CA ILE A 74 -0.37 14.24 2.00
C ILE A 74 -1.74 14.73 1.53
N CYS A 75 -2.80 14.02 1.95
CA CYS A 75 -4.19 14.43 1.82
C CYS A 75 -4.95 14.07 3.10
N ASN A 76 -5.67 15.04 3.67
CA ASN A 76 -6.45 14.85 4.90
C ASN A 76 -7.96 15.04 4.63
N PRO A 77 -8.70 13.93 4.42
CA PRO A 77 -10.16 14.03 4.23
C PRO A 77 -10.89 14.59 5.46
N GLY A 78 -10.32 14.48 6.65
CA GLY A 78 -10.87 15.10 7.87
C GLY A 78 -10.88 16.63 7.85
N LYS A 79 -10.09 17.25 6.97
CA LYS A 79 -10.08 18.69 6.69
C LYS A 79 -10.89 19.08 5.46
N GLY A 80 -11.64 18.14 4.90
CA GLY A 80 -12.48 18.38 3.72
C GLY A 80 -11.76 18.23 2.38
N GLU A 81 -10.53 17.67 2.37
CA GLU A 81 -9.83 17.37 1.13
C GLU A 81 -10.45 16.12 0.47
N ASP A 82 -10.62 16.15 -0.85
CA ASP A 82 -11.13 15.01 -1.61
C ASP A 82 -9.97 14.09 -2.03
N PRO A 83 -9.94 12.84 -1.53
CA PRO A 83 -8.89 11.88 -1.87
C PRO A 83 -8.76 11.60 -3.37
N VAL A 84 -9.89 11.57 -4.10
CA VAL A 84 -9.86 11.31 -5.55
C VAL A 84 -9.26 12.49 -6.29
N ALA A 85 -9.69 13.70 -5.97
CA ALA A 85 -9.12 14.92 -6.55
C ALA A 85 -7.63 15.05 -6.22
N ALA A 86 -7.22 14.76 -4.98
CA ALA A 86 -5.82 14.77 -4.57
C ALA A 86 -4.98 13.75 -5.37
N GLY A 87 -5.46 12.52 -5.53
CA GLY A 87 -4.78 11.49 -6.33
C GLY A 87 -4.63 11.87 -7.80
N LEU A 88 -5.67 12.46 -8.38
CA LEU A 88 -5.64 12.96 -9.76
C LEU A 88 -4.66 14.12 -9.92
N ALA A 89 -4.67 15.10 -9.00
CA ALA A 89 -3.71 16.21 -9.01
C ALA A 89 -2.27 15.72 -8.86
N PHE A 90 -2.02 14.83 -7.89
CA PHE A 90 -0.71 14.21 -7.66
C PHE A 90 -0.16 13.49 -8.89
N SER A 91 -1.02 12.82 -9.65
CA SER A 91 -0.67 12.12 -10.89
C SER A 91 -0.73 13.01 -12.15
N ARG A 92 -0.89 14.33 -11.99
CA ARG A 92 -1.00 15.31 -13.10
C ARG A 92 -2.16 14.99 -14.05
N GLY A 93 -3.30 14.57 -13.49
CA GLY A 93 -4.52 14.23 -14.23
C GLY A 93 -4.52 12.88 -14.94
N ARG A 94 -3.43 12.09 -14.87
CA ARG A 94 -3.33 10.78 -15.54
C ARG A 94 -4.00 9.65 -14.77
N GLY A 95 -4.22 9.83 -13.48
CA GLY A 95 -4.54 8.79 -12.51
C GLY A 95 -3.27 8.11 -11.97
N VAL A 96 -3.35 7.59 -10.74
CA VAL A 96 -2.22 6.97 -10.07
C VAL A 96 -1.94 5.56 -10.60
N ASP A 97 -0.70 5.12 -10.56
CA ASP A 97 -0.26 3.81 -11.04
C ASP A 97 -0.71 2.68 -10.12
N GLY A 98 -0.73 2.95 -8.84
CA GLY A 98 -1.20 1.98 -7.85
C GLY A 98 -1.67 2.62 -6.55
N VAL A 99 -2.51 1.87 -5.83
CA VAL A 99 -2.98 2.22 -4.49
C VAL A 99 -2.74 1.03 -3.56
N ILE A 100 -2.11 1.27 -2.43
CA ILE A 100 -1.98 0.29 -1.35
C ILE A 100 -2.87 0.76 -0.18
N ILE A 101 -3.85 -0.06 0.17
CA ILE A 101 -4.81 0.25 1.23
C ILE A 101 -4.38 -0.48 2.49
N THR A 102 -3.90 0.27 3.48
CA THR A 102 -3.50 -0.23 4.81
C THR A 102 -4.48 0.21 5.90
N ALA A 103 -5.55 0.92 5.51
CA ALA A 103 -6.60 1.36 6.43
C ALA A 103 -7.39 0.17 7.02
N SER A 104 -7.92 0.38 8.24
CA SER A 104 -8.86 -0.52 8.89
C SER A 104 -10.19 0.19 9.10
N THR A 105 -11.22 -0.21 8.34
CA THR A 105 -12.57 0.39 8.39
C THR A 105 -13.63 -0.59 7.89
N LYS A 106 -14.88 -0.37 8.25
CA LYS A 106 -16.01 -1.12 7.69
C LYS A 106 -16.52 -0.53 6.37
N SER A 107 -16.11 0.70 6.03
CA SER A 107 -16.50 1.36 4.79
C SER A 107 -15.81 0.75 3.58
N SER A 108 -16.49 0.76 2.43
CA SER A 108 -15.93 0.44 1.10
C SER A 108 -15.32 1.66 0.41
N ASP A 109 -15.41 2.86 1.01
CA ASP A 109 -14.91 4.10 0.42
C ASP A 109 -13.44 4.04 0.00
N PRO A 110 -12.50 3.48 0.81
CA PRO A 110 -11.11 3.43 0.39
C PRO A 110 -10.89 2.69 -0.93
N VAL A 111 -11.65 1.60 -1.17
CA VAL A 111 -11.54 0.84 -2.42
C VAL A 111 -12.20 1.57 -3.58
N THR A 112 -13.37 2.19 -3.36
CA THR A 112 -14.06 3.00 -4.36
C THR A 112 -13.21 4.21 -4.78
N GLN A 113 -12.63 4.92 -3.82
CA GLN A 113 -11.74 6.05 -4.07
C GLN A 113 -10.48 5.61 -4.83
N ALA A 114 -9.88 4.48 -4.43
CA ALA A 114 -8.73 3.89 -5.12
C ALA A 114 -9.04 3.61 -6.60
N ALA A 115 -10.20 3.01 -6.89
CA ALA A 115 -10.62 2.74 -8.26
C ALA A 115 -10.79 4.03 -9.08
N ARG A 116 -11.41 5.05 -8.48
CA ARG A 116 -11.69 6.32 -9.16
C ARG A 116 -10.42 7.12 -9.46
N MET A 117 -9.45 7.14 -8.56
CA MET A 117 -8.19 7.87 -8.76
C MET A 117 -7.16 7.12 -9.60
N SER A 118 -7.32 5.80 -9.81
CA SER A 118 -6.39 4.99 -10.60
C SER A 118 -6.48 5.28 -12.10
N ARG A 119 -5.34 5.18 -12.80
CA ARG A 119 -5.29 5.17 -14.27
C ARG A 119 -5.81 3.85 -14.84
N LYS A 120 -5.94 3.77 -16.18
CA LYS A 120 -6.17 2.47 -16.86
C LYS A 120 -5.07 1.48 -16.52
N CYS A 121 -5.45 0.21 -16.31
CA CYS A 121 -4.58 -0.89 -15.85
C CYS A 121 -3.85 -0.57 -14.54
N GLY A 122 -4.42 0.30 -13.69
CA GLY A 122 -3.91 0.59 -12.35
C GLY A 122 -4.08 -0.62 -11.42
N ARG A 123 -3.32 -0.62 -10.33
CA ARG A 123 -3.27 -1.75 -9.38
C ARG A 123 -3.72 -1.30 -8.00
N ILE A 124 -4.63 -2.04 -7.39
CA ILE A 124 -5.14 -1.77 -6.05
C ILE A 124 -4.85 -2.98 -5.18
N ILE A 125 -4.07 -2.79 -4.13
CA ILE A 125 -3.70 -3.86 -3.20
C ILE A 125 -4.30 -3.55 -1.83
N LEU A 126 -5.13 -4.45 -1.35
CA LEU A 126 -5.72 -4.38 -0.02
C LEU A 126 -4.84 -5.16 0.97
N VAL A 127 -4.13 -4.43 1.81
CA VAL A 127 -3.30 -4.96 2.91
C VAL A 127 -4.06 -4.90 4.23
N GLY A 128 -4.83 -3.83 4.42
CA GLY A 128 -5.67 -3.62 5.60
C GLY A 128 -7.01 -4.36 5.55
N VAL A 129 -8.00 -3.82 6.24
CA VAL A 129 -9.34 -4.39 6.31
C VAL A 129 -10.37 -3.32 5.94
N THR A 130 -11.14 -3.55 4.88
CA THR A 130 -12.20 -2.62 4.43
C THR A 130 -13.48 -3.38 4.10
N GLY A 131 -14.59 -2.65 3.94
CA GLY A 131 -15.75 -3.17 3.22
C GLY A 131 -15.39 -3.44 1.76
N LEU A 132 -16.10 -4.40 1.16
CA LEU A 132 -15.87 -4.84 -0.24
C LEU A 132 -17.14 -4.79 -1.08
N GLU A 133 -18.01 -3.82 -0.79
CA GLU A 133 -19.14 -3.51 -1.67
C GLU A 133 -18.62 -2.69 -2.86
N LEU A 134 -18.40 -3.37 -4.00
CA LEU A 134 -17.71 -2.80 -5.14
C LEU A 134 -18.68 -2.56 -6.29
N ASN A 135 -18.58 -1.39 -6.92
CA ASN A 135 -19.27 -1.11 -8.17
C ASN A 135 -18.38 -1.57 -9.34
N ARG A 136 -18.86 -2.56 -10.10
CA ARG A 136 -18.14 -3.09 -11.27
C ARG A 136 -17.73 -1.99 -12.26
N ALA A 137 -18.54 -0.95 -12.46
CA ALA A 137 -18.26 0.11 -13.42
C ALA A 137 -16.94 0.85 -13.10
N ASP A 138 -16.64 1.11 -11.81
CA ASP A 138 -15.42 1.80 -11.39
C ASP A 138 -14.14 1.02 -11.78
N PHE A 139 -14.22 -0.30 -11.95
CA PHE A 139 -13.12 -1.19 -12.31
C PHE A 139 -13.07 -1.52 -13.80
N TYR A 140 -14.23 -1.78 -14.40
CA TYR A 140 -14.34 -2.31 -15.75
C TYR A 140 -13.79 -1.37 -16.82
N GLU A 141 -14.14 -0.09 -16.77
CA GLU A 141 -13.72 0.88 -17.79
C GLU A 141 -12.21 1.10 -17.82
N LYS A 142 -11.55 0.88 -16.67
CA LYS A 142 -10.12 1.09 -16.50
C LYS A 142 -9.33 -0.21 -16.49
N GLU A 143 -9.99 -1.37 -16.57
CA GLU A 143 -9.35 -2.68 -16.51
C GLU A 143 -8.42 -2.80 -15.27
N LEU A 144 -8.94 -2.44 -14.08
CA LEU A 144 -8.17 -2.39 -12.86
C LEU A 144 -7.87 -3.78 -12.30
N THR A 145 -6.67 -3.96 -11.77
CA THR A 145 -6.33 -5.09 -10.93
C THR A 145 -6.66 -4.76 -9.48
N PHE A 146 -7.44 -5.63 -8.82
CA PHE A 146 -7.66 -5.59 -7.38
C PHE A 146 -7.22 -6.90 -6.76
N GLN A 147 -6.36 -6.82 -5.73
CA GLN A 147 -5.84 -8.01 -5.06
C GLN A 147 -5.76 -7.79 -3.55
N VAL A 148 -6.16 -8.81 -2.79
CA VAL A 148 -5.98 -8.84 -1.34
C VAL A 148 -4.62 -9.44 -1.01
N SER A 149 -3.86 -8.77 -0.15
CA SER A 149 -2.57 -9.25 0.38
C SER A 149 -2.81 -10.11 1.61
N CYS A 150 -2.09 -11.21 1.72
CA CYS A 150 -2.12 -12.05 2.90
C CYS A 150 -0.88 -11.80 3.76
N SER A 151 -1.03 -11.04 4.85
CA SER A 151 0.02 -10.81 5.84
C SER A 151 1.38 -10.51 5.19
N TYR A 152 2.45 -11.19 5.58
CA TYR A 152 3.80 -11.06 4.99
C TYR A 152 4.04 -11.98 3.77
N GLY A 153 3.02 -12.68 3.29
CA GLY A 153 3.12 -13.42 2.03
C GLY A 153 2.45 -14.79 2.04
N PRO A 154 2.53 -15.51 0.92
CA PRO A 154 1.82 -16.79 0.73
C PRO A 154 2.34 -17.94 1.60
N GLY A 155 3.50 -17.80 2.25
CA GLY A 155 3.98 -18.75 3.26
C GLY A 155 3.22 -18.67 4.59
N ARG A 156 2.48 -17.59 4.82
CA ARG A 156 1.61 -17.48 5.99
C ARG A 156 0.57 -18.59 5.98
N TYR A 157 0.38 -19.25 7.11
CA TYR A 157 -0.47 -20.44 7.31
C TYR A 157 0.04 -21.73 6.63
N ASP A 158 1.23 -21.74 6.04
CA ASP A 158 1.88 -22.94 5.55
C ASP A 158 2.93 -23.42 6.57
N PRO A 159 2.74 -24.57 7.24
CA PRO A 159 3.67 -25.04 8.28
C PRO A 159 5.11 -25.27 7.79
N PHE A 160 5.32 -25.49 6.49
CA PHE A 160 6.68 -25.61 5.95
C PHE A 160 7.46 -24.32 6.03
N TYR A 161 6.81 -23.20 5.75
CA TYR A 161 7.43 -21.88 5.78
C TYR A 161 7.39 -21.26 7.18
N GLU A 162 6.29 -21.39 7.92
CA GLU A 162 6.15 -20.76 9.24
C GLU A 162 6.84 -21.52 10.39
N GLU A 163 6.81 -22.87 10.36
CA GLU A 163 7.23 -23.66 11.51
C GLU A 163 8.56 -24.40 11.25
N LYS A 164 8.87 -24.73 10.01
CA LYS A 164 10.05 -25.53 9.64
C LYS A 164 11.20 -24.70 9.06
N GLY A 165 11.04 -23.38 8.98
CA GLY A 165 12.09 -22.47 8.52
C GLY A 165 12.51 -22.68 7.08
N GLN A 166 11.61 -23.16 6.21
CA GLN A 166 11.90 -23.31 4.80
C GLN A 166 11.73 -21.97 4.09
N ASP A 167 12.78 -21.51 3.45
CA ASP A 167 12.75 -20.29 2.64
C ASP A 167 12.18 -20.50 1.24
N TYR A 168 11.66 -19.43 0.66
CA TYR A 168 11.39 -19.37 -0.76
C TYR A 168 12.69 -19.36 -1.57
N PRO A 169 12.71 -19.99 -2.77
CA PRO A 169 13.83 -19.80 -3.69
C PRO A 169 14.04 -18.31 -4.02
N VAL A 170 15.28 -17.85 -4.00
CA VAL A 170 15.68 -16.45 -4.25
C VAL A 170 15.10 -15.89 -5.56
N GLY A 171 14.89 -16.76 -6.57
CA GLY A 171 14.25 -16.34 -7.82
C GLY A 171 12.79 -15.87 -7.69
N PHE A 172 12.11 -16.23 -6.61
CA PHE A 172 10.72 -15.83 -6.34
C PHE A 172 10.62 -14.74 -5.29
N VAL A 173 11.45 -14.80 -4.24
CA VAL A 173 11.44 -13.86 -3.12
C VAL A 173 12.88 -13.52 -2.76
N ARG A 174 13.25 -12.24 -2.92
CA ARG A 174 14.61 -11.80 -2.66
C ARG A 174 14.96 -11.73 -1.17
N TRP A 175 14.02 -11.34 -0.35
CA TRP A 175 14.21 -11.13 1.08
C TRP A 175 13.38 -12.15 1.85
N THR A 176 14.04 -12.95 2.64
CA THR A 176 13.49 -13.97 3.52
C THR A 176 14.00 -13.77 4.94
N GLU A 177 13.68 -14.66 5.86
CA GLU A 177 14.11 -14.57 7.26
C GLU A 177 15.60 -14.92 7.46
N GLN A 178 16.26 -15.51 6.49
CA GLN A 178 17.68 -15.89 6.59
C GLN A 178 18.63 -14.81 6.07
#